data_c48ea9391c1081ae7a15f8304b5b5a84
#
_entry.id   c48ea9391c1081ae7a15f8304b5b5a84
#
_cell.length_a   1.000
_cell.length_b   1.000
_cell.length_c   1.000
_cell.angle_alpha   90.00
_cell.angle_beta   90.00
_cell.angle_gamma   90.00
#
_symmetry.space_group_name_H-M   'P 1'
#
loop_
_entity.id
_entity.type
_entity.pdbx_description
1 polymer ?
#
loop_
_entity_poly.entity_id
_entity_poly.type
_entity_poly.pdbx_seq_one_letter_code
_entity_poly.pdbx_strand_id
1 'polypeptide(L)'
;MVRGELSARNLQSAKAAALRPERKLVSQLAEQGWLAPAWPREHGGMGLSPSKLLIMIEEQERHGCARTNDQGMTMIGPLLIRYGTKEQREFHLPKILSGEHIWCQGYSEPNAGSDLASLRTRAVRDSEDWVINGQKIWTTLGMDANWIYVLARTDPDAVKQRGISFFLVPIDTPGVEVRPIINLDMHDEFAEVFFKDVRVPANALVGGVNEGWKIAKSLLGFERIFLGSPAQAAGALEHLARLARKLGRFDDEDFQALYARLHMELEDHKSFYRTFADQVRRGEQLGPDISMLKINQSALYQKITDHIVDLAGENAALFDPLPDDTSLYPASVFIQARPSSIYGGSSEIQRNIVAKQVLGLSFKT
;
A
#
# COMPACT_ATOMS: atom_id res chain seq x y z
N MET A 1 18.37 35.77 -4.86
CA MET A 1 19.25 34.73 -4.30
C MET A 1 19.12 34.78 -2.77
N VAL A 2 18.18 34.05 -2.22
CA VAL A 2 18.14 33.47 -0.86
C VAL A 2 17.00 32.45 -0.91
N ARG A 3 17.23 31.24 -1.41
CA ARG A 3 16.43 30.08 -1.07
C ARG A 3 16.91 29.65 0.31
N GLY A 4 16.15 30.02 1.34
CA GLY A 4 16.40 29.52 2.67
C GLY A 4 16.32 28.00 2.67
N GLU A 5 17.39 27.37 3.12
CA GLU A 5 17.42 25.98 3.51
C GLU A 5 16.33 25.74 4.55
N LEU A 6 15.16 25.31 4.11
CA LEU A 6 14.23 24.60 4.98
C LEU A 6 14.96 23.29 5.34
N SER A 7 15.67 23.32 6.45
CA SER A 7 16.45 22.18 6.90
C SER A 7 15.50 20.97 7.06
N ALA A 8 15.99 19.78 6.76
CA ALA A 8 15.27 18.52 6.97
C ALA A 8 14.64 18.43 8.39
N ARG A 9 15.25 19.08 9.38
CA ARG A 9 14.70 19.24 10.74
C ARG A 9 13.40 20.05 10.80
N ASN A 10 13.21 21.07 9.96
CA ASN A 10 11.99 21.88 9.95
C ASN A 10 10.84 21.14 9.24
N LEU A 11 11.14 20.33 8.23
CA LEU A 11 10.16 19.43 7.58
C LEU A 11 9.73 18.30 8.53
N GLN A 12 10.66 17.70 9.26
CA GLN A 12 10.34 16.69 10.29
C GLN A 12 9.52 17.28 11.45
N SER A 13 9.81 18.52 11.88
CA SER A 13 9.03 19.17 12.93
C SER A 13 7.63 19.59 12.48
N ALA A 14 7.46 19.99 11.23
CA ALA A 14 6.15 20.29 10.62
C ALA A 14 5.33 19.02 10.42
N LYS A 15 5.92 17.92 9.91
CA LYS A 15 5.30 16.59 9.85
C LYS A 15 4.92 16.08 11.24
N ALA A 16 5.81 16.18 12.23
CA ALA A 16 5.51 15.77 13.61
C ALA A 16 4.38 16.60 14.25
N ALA A 17 4.25 17.88 13.90
CA ALA A 17 3.16 18.73 14.36
C ALA A 17 1.82 18.39 13.68
N ALA A 18 1.85 18.05 12.38
CA ALA A 18 0.67 17.60 11.63
C ALA A 18 0.16 16.22 12.10
N LEU A 19 1.05 15.33 12.53
CA LEU A 19 0.72 13.99 13.04
C LEU A 19 0.14 13.98 14.47
N ARG A 20 0.17 15.09 15.21
CA ARG A 20 -0.35 15.14 16.60
C ARG A 20 -1.84 14.84 16.75
N PRO A 21 -2.75 15.38 15.92
CA PRO A 21 -4.17 15.03 15.96
C PRO A 21 -4.41 13.57 15.59
N GLU A 22 -3.66 13.04 14.62
CA GLU A 22 -3.74 11.64 14.17
C GLU A 22 -3.29 10.67 15.25
N ARG A 23 -2.22 10.98 15.98
CA ARG A 23 -1.76 10.13 17.12
C ARG A 23 -2.83 9.99 18.19
N LYS A 24 -3.57 11.06 18.51
CA LYS A 24 -4.67 11.01 19.48
C LYS A 24 -5.81 10.12 18.98
N LEU A 25 -6.17 10.24 17.71
CA LEU A 25 -7.18 9.39 17.08
C LEU A 25 -6.73 7.91 17.09
N VAL A 26 -5.48 7.66 16.69
CA VAL A 26 -4.89 6.30 16.71
C VAL A 26 -4.95 5.69 18.10
N SER A 27 -4.57 6.43 19.15
CA SER A 27 -4.66 5.97 20.55
C SER A 27 -6.10 5.63 20.95
N GLN A 28 -7.06 6.50 20.62
CA GLN A 28 -8.47 6.26 20.92
C GLN A 28 -9.03 5.03 20.19
N LEU A 29 -8.66 4.83 18.91
CA LEU A 29 -9.04 3.66 18.16
C LEU A 29 -8.39 2.38 18.71
N ALA A 30 -7.14 2.46 19.15
CA ALA A 30 -6.43 1.35 19.77
C ALA A 30 -7.09 0.90 21.08
N GLU A 31 -7.45 1.84 21.97
CA GLU A 31 -8.13 1.57 23.23
C GLU A 31 -9.47 0.84 23.05
N GLN A 32 -10.16 1.09 21.93
CA GLN A 32 -11.41 0.42 21.56
C GLN A 32 -11.20 -0.88 20.77
N GLY A 33 -9.94 -1.24 20.43
CA GLY A 33 -9.62 -2.37 19.55
C GLY A 33 -9.98 -2.12 18.08
N TRP A 34 -10.35 -0.89 17.70
CA TRP A 34 -10.82 -0.55 16.35
C TRP A 34 -9.68 -0.34 15.36
N LEU A 35 -8.46 -0.23 15.86
CA LEU A 35 -7.30 0.01 15.02
C LEU A 35 -6.94 -1.23 14.17
N ALA A 36 -7.06 -2.42 14.76
CA ALA A 36 -6.80 -3.70 14.10
C ALA A 36 -8.04 -4.62 14.16
N PRO A 37 -9.16 -4.24 13.54
CA PRO A 37 -10.45 -4.88 13.74
C PRO A 37 -10.47 -6.36 13.34
N ALA A 38 -9.64 -6.77 12.39
CA ALA A 38 -9.53 -8.16 11.95
C ALA A 38 -8.66 -9.04 12.86
N TRP A 39 -7.83 -8.46 13.74
CA TRP A 39 -6.95 -9.25 14.61
C TRP A 39 -7.78 -9.99 15.66
N PRO A 40 -7.33 -11.20 16.09
CA PRO A 40 -7.90 -11.89 17.23
C PRO A 40 -7.91 -11.01 18.49
N ARG A 41 -8.90 -11.23 19.36
CA ARG A 41 -9.05 -10.43 20.59
C ARG A 41 -7.87 -10.55 21.53
N GLU A 42 -7.26 -11.74 21.62
CA GLU A 42 -6.04 -11.99 22.40
C GLU A 42 -4.83 -11.18 21.93
N HIS A 43 -4.89 -10.60 20.75
CA HIS A 43 -3.86 -9.73 20.16
C HIS A 43 -4.30 -8.26 20.06
N GLY A 44 -5.36 -7.87 20.80
CA GLY A 44 -5.82 -6.48 20.87
C GLY A 44 -6.75 -6.04 19.73
N GLY A 45 -7.23 -6.96 18.89
CA GLY A 45 -8.22 -6.68 17.86
C GLY A 45 -9.66 -6.93 18.29
N MET A 46 -10.60 -6.75 17.36
CA MET A 46 -12.02 -7.01 17.59
C MET A 46 -12.43 -8.45 17.23
N GLY A 47 -11.60 -9.19 16.52
CA GLY A 47 -11.93 -10.51 15.98
C GLY A 47 -13.07 -10.46 14.96
N LEU A 48 -13.14 -9.39 14.16
CA LEU A 48 -14.19 -9.26 13.16
C LEU A 48 -14.05 -10.33 12.07
N SER A 49 -15.16 -10.94 11.73
CA SER A 49 -15.22 -11.79 10.53
C SER A 49 -14.96 -10.94 9.27
N PRO A 50 -14.49 -11.53 8.17
CA PRO A 50 -14.28 -10.82 6.91
C PRO A 50 -15.48 -10.00 6.45
N SER A 51 -16.70 -10.51 6.63
CA SER A 51 -17.94 -9.81 6.29
C SER A 51 -18.16 -8.54 7.12
N LYS A 52 -17.91 -8.59 8.43
CA LYS A 52 -18.03 -7.42 9.31
C LYS A 52 -16.91 -6.41 9.04
N LEU A 53 -15.71 -6.89 8.72
CA LEU A 53 -14.59 -6.03 8.34
C LEU A 53 -14.91 -5.24 7.06
N LEU A 54 -15.48 -5.88 6.04
CA LEU A 54 -15.90 -5.18 4.82
C LEU A 54 -16.94 -4.10 5.11
N ILE A 55 -17.96 -4.38 5.93
CA ILE A 55 -18.97 -3.38 6.33
C ILE A 55 -18.29 -2.20 7.04
N MET A 56 -17.39 -2.46 7.97
CA MET A 56 -16.67 -1.39 8.69
C MET A 56 -15.87 -0.51 7.72
N ILE A 57 -15.18 -1.11 6.76
CA ILE A 57 -14.40 -0.39 5.73
C ILE A 57 -15.33 0.43 4.82
N GLU A 58 -16.43 -0.16 4.35
CA GLU A 58 -17.41 0.53 3.50
C GLU A 58 -18.03 1.74 4.23
N GLU A 59 -18.32 1.63 5.53
CA GLU A 59 -18.82 2.75 6.33
C GLU A 59 -17.76 3.82 6.56
N GLN A 60 -16.52 3.43 6.83
CA GLN A 60 -15.41 4.38 6.94
C GLN A 60 -15.22 5.17 5.63
N GLU A 61 -15.24 4.49 4.48
CA GLU A 61 -15.15 5.14 3.17
C GLU A 61 -16.32 6.08 2.91
N ARG A 62 -17.55 5.66 3.25
CA ARG A 62 -18.77 6.48 3.09
C ARG A 62 -18.69 7.80 3.88
N HIS A 63 -18.07 7.77 5.04
CA HIS A 63 -17.93 8.93 5.92
C HIS A 63 -16.61 9.69 5.76
N GLY A 64 -15.82 9.37 4.73
CA GLY A 64 -14.54 10.04 4.47
C GLY A 64 -13.51 9.82 5.56
N CYS A 65 -13.65 8.75 6.37
CA CYS A 65 -12.67 8.40 7.38
C CYS A 65 -11.39 7.90 6.70
N ALA A 66 -10.27 8.57 6.97
CA ALA A 66 -8.98 8.11 6.50
C ALA A 66 -8.68 6.71 7.04
N ARG A 67 -8.23 5.81 6.16
CA ARG A 67 -7.63 4.55 6.61
C ARG A 67 -6.31 4.87 7.27
N THR A 68 -6.05 4.24 8.42
CA THR A 68 -4.69 4.22 8.96
C THR A 68 -3.82 3.43 7.99
N ASN A 69 -2.95 4.13 7.28
CA ASN A 69 -2.09 3.53 6.25
C ASN A 69 -0.85 2.90 6.88
N ASP A 70 -1.04 2.16 7.96
CA ASP A 70 0.04 1.51 8.68
C ASP A 70 0.20 0.06 8.23
N GLN A 71 1.34 -0.22 7.63
CA GLN A 71 1.72 -1.57 7.22
C GLN A 71 1.90 -2.51 8.42
N GLY A 72 2.11 -1.97 9.63
CA GLY A 72 2.12 -2.73 10.86
C GLY A 72 0.79 -3.45 11.11
N MET A 73 -0.32 -2.72 11.01
CA MET A 73 -1.65 -3.25 11.29
C MET A 73 -2.22 -4.13 10.19
N THR A 74 -1.99 -3.73 8.93
CA THR A 74 -2.62 -4.39 7.78
C THR A 74 -1.80 -5.53 7.20
N MET A 75 -0.48 -5.49 7.37
CA MET A 75 0.45 -6.43 6.76
C MET A 75 1.23 -7.25 7.79
N ILE A 76 2.11 -6.60 8.56
CA ILE A 76 3.03 -7.34 9.43
C ILE A 76 2.35 -7.96 10.65
N GLY A 77 1.37 -7.31 11.23
CA GLY A 77 0.64 -7.85 12.38
C GLY A 77 -0.07 -9.17 12.07
N PRO A 78 -0.93 -9.24 11.04
CA PRO A 78 -1.54 -10.52 10.61
C PRO A 78 -0.50 -11.60 10.27
N LEU A 79 0.63 -11.19 9.69
CA LEU A 79 1.72 -12.09 9.37
C LEU A 79 2.37 -12.67 10.64
N LEU A 80 2.68 -11.83 11.62
CA LEU A 80 3.25 -12.27 12.90
C LEU A 80 2.27 -13.13 13.70
N ILE A 81 0.98 -12.83 13.67
CA ILE A 81 -0.06 -13.66 14.29
C ILE A 81 -0.01 -15.07 13.72
N ARG A 82 0.21 -15.20 12.41
CA ARG A 82 0.19 -16.49 11.72
C ARG A 82 1.51 -17.24 11.73
N TYR A 83 2.64 -16.55 11.59
CA TYR A 83 3.96 -17.15 11.36
C TYR A 83 5.02 -16.77 12.39
N GLY A 84 4.79 -15.72 13.17
CA GLY A 84 5.74 -15.25 14.18
C GLY A 84 5.87 -16.21 15.36
N THR A 85 7.00 -16.18 16.03
CA THR A 85 7.18 -16.86 17.31
C THR A 85 6.34 -16.16 18.40
N LYS A 86 6.21 -16.79 19.55
CA LYS A 86 5.52 -16.19 20.70
C LYS A 86 6.20 -14.88 21.09
N GLU A 87 7.52 -14.88 21.17
CA GLU A 87 8.34 -13.72 21.54
C GLU A 87 8.16 -12.58 20.54
N GLN A 88 8.16 -12.87 19.23
CA GLN A 88 7.93 -11.86 18.19
C GLN A 88 6.54 -11.23 18.32
N ARG A 89 5.50 -12.03 18.56
CA ARG A 89 4.14 -11.51 18.77
C ARG A 89 4.04 -10.64 20.02
N GLU A 90 4.56 -11.11 21.14
CA GLU A 90 4.51 -10.39 22.42
C GLU A 90 5.30 -9.08 22.37
N PHE A 91 6.38 -9.04 21.60
CA PHE A 91 7.21 -7.84 21.43
C PHE A 91 6.62 -6.82 20.46
N HIS A 92 6.13 -7.27 19.30
CA HIS A 92 5.75 -6.36 18.22
C HIS A 92 4.28 -5.95 18.24
N LEU A 93 3.34 -6.88 18.49
CA LEU A 93 1.91 -6.58 18.31
C LEU A 93 1.40 -5.43 19.20
N PRO A 94 1.73 -5.37 20.50
CA PRO A 94 1.32 -4.24 21.34
C PRO A 94 1.90 -2.91 20.87
N LYS A 95 3.14 -2.91 20.37
CA LYS A 95 3.84 -1.72 19.89
C LYS A 95 3.35 -1.24 18.53
N ILE A 96 2.83 -2.13 17.70
CA ILE A 96 2.11 -1.76 16.47
C ILE A 96 0.81 -1.03 16.84
N LEU A 97 0.03 -1.57 17.77
CA LEU A 97 -1.23 -0.97 18.20
C LEU A 97 -1.04 0.38 18.91
N SER A 98 0.05 0.56 19.64
CA SER A 98 0.38 1.85 20.28
C SER A 98 0.97 2.88 19.32
N GLY A 99 1.34 2.47 18.10
CA GLY A 99 2.07 3.33 17.14
C GLY A 99 3.55 3.54 17.50
N GLU A 100 4.10 2.76 18.45
CA GLU A 100 5.54 2.77 18.75
C GLU A 100 6.35 2.12 17.62
N HIS A 101 5.84 1.02 17.03
CA HIS A 101 6.44 0.36 15.87
C HIS A 101 5.72 0.77 14.60
N ILE A 102 6.35 1.61 13.80
CA ILE A 102 5.91 2.01 12.46
C ILE A 102 6.70 1.20 11.44
N TRP A 103 5.99 0.54 10.53
CA TRP A 103 6.58 -0.43 9.62
C TRP A 103 6.60 0.02 8.17
N CYS A 104 7.66 -0.35 7.46
CA CYS A 104 7.72 -0.26 6.01
C CYS A 104 8.14 -1.59 5.38
N GLN A 105 7.91 -1.71 4.06
CA GLN A 105 8.10 -2.95 3.30
C GLN A 105 9.38 -2.89 2.46
N GLY A 106 10.30 -3.81 2.69
CA GLY A 106 11.52 -4.01 1.92
C GLY A 106 11.40 -5.20 0.95
N TYR A 107 10.57 -5.08 -0.10
CA TYR A 107 10.39 -6.14 -1.10
C TYR A 107 11.14 -5.84 -2.39
N SER A 108 10.68 -4.83 -3.12
CA SER A 108 11.20 -4.48 -4.45
C SER A 108 12.66 -4.05 -4.42
N GLU A 109 13.37 -4.35 -5.50
CA GLU A 109 14.75 -3.91 -5.75
C GLU A 109 14.80 -3.21 -7.11
N PRO A 110 15.85 -2.42 -7.42
CA PRO A 110 15.96 -1.73 -8.71
C PRO A 110 15.72 -2.64 -9.93
N ASN A 111 16.11 -3.93 -9.83
CA ASN A 111 15.95 -4.90 -10.91
C ASN A 111 14.97 -6.05 -10.58
N ALA A 112 14.20 -5.95 -9.50
CA ALA A 112 13.27 -6.99 -9.05
C ALA A 112 11.99 -6.37 -8.47
N GLY A 113 11.12 -5.88 -9.34
CA GLY A 113 9.77 -5.41 -9.01
C GLY A 113 8.73 -6.46 -9.38
N SER A 114 8.30 -6.49 -10.65
CA SER A 114 7.33 -7.48 -11.16
C SER A 114 7.86 -8.92 -11.06
N ASP A 115 9.15 -9.17 -11.33
CA ASP A 115 9.83 -10.43 -11.03
C ASP A 115 10.49 -10.37 -9.64
N LEU A 116 9.66 -10.17 -8.60
CA LEU A 116 10.14 -10.06 -7.21
C LEU A 116 10.98 -11.26 -6.79
N ALA A 117 10.69 -12.45 -7.30
CA ALA A 117 11.45 -13.66 -6.98
C ALA A 117 12.92 -13.62 -7.44
N SER A 118 13.28 -12.68 -8.32
CA SER A 118 14.66 -12.44 -8.76
C SER A 118 15.47 -11.53 -7.83
N LEU A 119 14.95 -11.16 -6.66
CA LEU A 119 15.62 -10.32 -5.68
C LEU A 119 17.02 -10.84 -5.33
N ARG A 120 17.94 -9.89 -5.08
CA ARG A 120 19.38 -10.13 -4.85
C ARG A 120 19.86 -9.71 -3.47
N THR A 121 19.11 -8.93 -2.71
CA THR A 121 19.43 -8.68 -1.29
C THR A 121 19.63 -10.02 -0.62
N ARG A 122 20.81 -10.23 -0.06
CA ARG A 122 21.22 -11.52 0.53
C ARG A 122 21.26 -11.44 2.04
N ALA A 123 20.97 -12.53 2.71
CA ALA A 123 21.20 -12.73 4.13
C ALA A 123 22.03 -13.98 4.31
N VAL A 124 23.21 -13.84 4.94
CA VAL A 124 24.14 -14.93 5.17
C VAL A 124 24.23 -15.17 6.68
N ARG A 125 24.19 -16.44 7.09
CA ARG A 125 24.36 -16.80 8.48
C ARG A 125 25.81 -16.59 8.89
N ASP A 126 26.00 -15.87 10.01
CA ASP A 126 27.31 -15.66 10.62
C ASP A 126 27.18 -15.94 12.13
N SER A 127 27.64 -17.10 12.53
CA SER A 127 27.48 -17.63 13.91
C SER A 127 25.99 -17.71 14.28
N GLU A 128 25.55 -17.00 15.30
CA GLU A 128 24.15 -16.96 15.74
C GLU A 128 23.32 -15.90 15.01
N ASP A 129 23.96 -14.99 14.27
CA ASP A 129 23.32 -13.86 13.63
C ASP A 129 23.14 -14.06 12.12
N TRP A 130 22.43 -13.12 11.50
CA TRP A 130 22.35 -12.94 10.05
C TRP A 130 22.99 -11.62 9.64
N VAL A 131 23.71 -11.62 8.52
CA VAL A 131 24.30 -10.43 7.91
C VAL A 131 23.58 -10.16 6.59
N ILE A 132 22.91 -9.00 6.51
CA ILE A 132 22.10 -8.60 5.36
C ILE A 132 22.86 -7.58 4.54
N ASN A 133 22.93 -7.81 3.22
CA ASN A 133 23.53 -6.91 2.24
C ASN A 133 22.63 -6.78 1.01
N GLY A 134 22.39 -5.54 0.56
CA GLY A 134 21.58 -5.28 -0.63
C GLY A 134 20.93 -3.91 -0.63
N GLN A 135 19.92 -3.76 -1.48
CA GLN A 135 19.19 -2.51 -1.64
C GLN A 135 17.70 -2.82 -1.89
N LYS A 136 16.84 -2.04 -1.27
CA LYS A 136 15.40 -2.01 -1.54
C LYS A 136 14.99 -0.65 -2.10
N ILE A 137 13.93 -0.62 -2.89
CA ILE A 137 13.42 0.58 -3.53
C ILE A 137 11.88 0.60 -3.48
N TRP A 138 11.31 1.77 -3.65
CA TRP A 138 9.87 2.02 -3.56
C TRP A 138 9.28 1.64 -2.21
N THR A 139 10.08 1.83 -1.15
CA THR A 139 9.68 1.55 0.22
C THR A 139 8.77 2.66 0.72
N THR A 140 7.45 2.42 0.68
CA THR A 140 6.43 3.36 1.19
C THR A 140 6.63 3.58 2.68
N LEU A 141 6.54 4.85 3.12
CA LEU A 141 6.76 5.29 4.51
C LEU A 141 8.17 4.99 5.04
N GLY A 142 9.15 4.73 4.16
CA GLY A 142 10.51 4.41 4.60
C GLY A 142 11.16 5.51 5.44
N MET A 143 10.78 6.78 5.23
CA MET A 143 11.28 7.93 6.00
C MET A 143 10.62 8.08 7.38
N ASP A 144 9.44 7.51 7.57
CA ASP A 144 8.65 7.63 8.80
C ASP A 144 8.71 6.37 9.66
N ALA A 145 9.11 5.23 9.07
CA ALA A 145 9.17 3.94 9.75
C ALA A 145 10.39 3.83 10.67
N ASN A 146 10.25 3.03 11.73
CA ASN A 146 11.35 2.61 12.59
C ASN A 146 11.65 1.10 12.50
N TRP A 147 10.82 0.37 11.75
CA TRP A 147 11.01 -1.03 11.42
C TRP A 147 10.76 -1.30 9.94
N ILE A 148 11.57 -2.19 9.36
CA ILE A 148 11.38 -2.69 8.01
C ILE A 148 11.30 -4.21 8.00
N TYR A 149 10.34 -4.77 7.28
CA TYR A 149 10.35 -6.20 6.99
C TYR A 149 10.91 -6.46 5.59
N VAL A 150 11.86 -7.38 5.52
CA VAL A 150 12.73 -7.55 4.35
C VAL A 150 12.66 -8.97 3.81
N LEU A 151 12.46 -9.08 2.49
CA LEU A 151 12.75 -10.34 1.77
C LEU A 151 14.22 -10.35 1.37
N ALA A 152 14.95 -11.38 1.80
CA ALA A 152 16.34 -11.55 1.44
C ALA A 152 16.62 -12.99 1.00
N ARG A 153 17.58 -13.15 0.10
CA ARG A 153 18.03 -14.43 -0.40
C ARG A 153 18.97 -15.08 0.61
N THR A 154 18.56 -16.23 1.11
CA THR A 154 19.33 -17.07 2.06
C THR A 154 19.94 -18.29 1.40
N ASP A 155 19.42 -18.71 0.23
CA ASP A 155 19.96 -19.79 -0.58
C ASP A 155 20.05 -19.32 -2.04
N PRO A 156 21.26 -19.00 -2.53
CA PRO A 156 21.47 -18.52 -3.91
C PRO A 156 21.32 -19.64 -4.96
N ASP A 157 21.48 -20.89 -4.58
CA ASP A 157 21.47 -22.05 -5.48
C ASP A 157 20.06 -22.62 -5.65
N ALA A 158 19.13 -22.24 -4.79
CA ALA A 158 17.75 -22.69 -4.89
C ALA A 158 16.99 -22.02 -6.04
N VAL A 159 15.97 -22.70 -6.55
CA VAL A 159 14.98 -22.08 -7.46
C VAL A 159 14.47 -20.77 -6.86
N LYS A 160 14.37 -19.73 -7.69
CA LYS A 160 14.10 -18.32 -7.31
C LYS A 160 13.23 -18.15 -6.04
N GLN A 161 12.07 -18.80 -5.97
CA GLN A 161 11.13 -18.65 -4.86
C GLN A 161 11.51 -19.41 -3.59
N ARG A 162 12.36 -20.44 -3.71
CA ARG A 162 12.67 -21.38 -2.61
C ARG A 162 13.86 -20.96 -1.76
N GLY A 163 14.62 -19.96 -2.19
CA GLY A 163 15.81 -19.48 -1.47
C GLY A 163 15.61 -18.13 -0.79
N ILE A 164 14.38 -17.75 -0.43
CA ILE A 164 14.04 -16.45 0.13
C ILE A 164 13.54 -16.62 1.56
N SER A 165 14.06 -15.79 2.47
CA SER A 165 13.63 -15.70 3.87
C SER A 165 13.07 -14.32 4.19
N PHE A 166 12.36 -14.21 5.31
CA PHE A 166 11.67 -13.01 5.76
C PHE A 166 12.25 -12.51 7.07
N PHE A 167 12.72 -11.27 7.11
CA PHE A 167 13.41 -10.69 8.27
C PHE A 167 12.73 -9.44 8.77
N LEU A 168 12.78 -9.22 10.09
CA LEU A 168 12.38 -8.01 10.77
C LEU A 168 13.64 -7.23 11.15
N VAL A 169 13.77 -5.99 10.69
CA VAL A 169 14.98 -5.19 10.89
C VAL A 169 14.61 -3.83 11.45
N PRO A 170 15.18 -3.41 12.61
CA PRO A 170 15.09 -2.02 13.05
C PRO A 170 15.81 -1.12 12.04
N ILE A 171 15.24 0.03 11.70
CA ILE A 171 15.86 0.95 10.72
C ILE A 171 17.11 1.63 11.26
N ASP A 172 17.23 1.78 12.57
CA ASP A 172 18.40 2.32 13.25
C ASP A 172 19.57 1.33 13.40
N THR A 173 19.43 0.09 12.89
CA THR A 173 20.50 -0.90 12.90
C THR A 173 21.71 -0.38 12.12
N PRO A 174 22.95 -0.44 12.69
CA PRO A 174 24.14 -0.04 11.96
C PRO A 174 24.27 -0.69 10.59
N GLY A 175 24.52 0.14 9.57
CA GLY A 175 24.60 -0.30 8.17
C GLY A 175 23.30 -0.17 7.38
N VAL A 176 22.19 0.18 8.01
CA VAL A 176 20.94 0.57 7.31
C VAL A 176 21.01 2.06 6.98
N GLU A 177 20.77 2.40 5.72
CA GLU A 177 20.67 3.78 5.25
C GLU A 177 19.37 3.95 4.46
N VAL A 178 18.55 4.94 4.81
CA VAL A 178 17.29 5.26 4.14
C VAL A 178 17.44 6.59 3.41
N ARG A 179 17.11 6.62 2.12
CA ARG A 179 17.14 7.81 1.27
C ARG A 179 15.77 8.09 0.67
N PRO A 180 15.26 9.32 0.78
CA PRO A 180 13.96 9.66 0.20
C PRO A 180 14.01 9.64 -1.32
N ILE A 181 12.91 9.20 -1.92
CA ILE A 181 12.61 9.37 -3.34
C ILE A 181 11.55 10.46 -3.44
N ILE A 182 11.92 11.60 -4.01
CA ILE A 182 10.94 12.66 -4.28
C ILE A 182 10.17 12.27 -5.54
N ASN A 183 8.88 12.03 -5.41
CA ASN A 183 8.00 11.66 -6.49
C ASN A 183 7.50 12.89 -7.30
N LEU A 184 6.65 12.66 -8.30
CA LEU A 184 6.17 13.73 -9.19
C LEU A 184 5.27 14.76 -8.49
N ASP A 185 4.64 14.41 -7.37
CA ASP A 185 3.84 15.35 -6.56
C ASP A 185 4.66 16.04 -5.46
N MET A 186 6.00 15.96 -5.56
CA MET A 186 6.98 16.57 -4.66
C MET A 186 6.98 16.03 -3.23
N HIS A 187 6.38 14.85 -3.00
CA HIS A 187 6.39 14.16 -1.72
C HIS A 187 7.47 13.08 -1.64
N ASP A 188 7.95 12.82 -0.42
CA ASP A 188 8.93 11.78 -0.06
C ASP A 188 8.24 10.49 0.43
N GLU A 189 7.12 10.11 -0.20
CA GLU A 189 6.34 8.92 0.15
C GLU A 189 7.15 7.63 0.08
N PHE A 190 8.11 7.58 -0.85
CA PHE A 190 8.93 6.40 -1.10
C PHE A 190 10.38 6.64 -0.69
N ALA A 191 11.08 5.54 -0.40
CA ALA A 191 12.49 5.56 -0.10
C ALA A 191 13.25 4.42 -0.80
N GLU A 192 14.55 4.64 -1.00
CA GLU A 192 15.55 3.59 -1.15
C GLU A 192 16.07 3.20 0.22
N VAL A 193 16.30 1.92 0.44
CA VAL A 193 16.88 1.41 1.69
C VAL A 193 18.09 0.54 1.35
N PHE A 194 19.24 0.94 1.85
CA PHE A 194 20.51 0.24 1.65
C PHE A 194 20.88 -0.55 2.90
N PHE A 195 21.38 -1.75 2.69
CA PHE A 195 21.89 -2.64 3.74
C PHE A 195 23.37 -2.93 3.46
N LYS A 196 24.25 -2.50 4.36
CA LYS A 196 25.67 -2.74 4.26
C LYS A 196 26.13 -3.43 5.55
N ASP A 197 26.40 -4.72 5.45
CA ASP A 197 26.81 -5.59 6.56
C ASP A 197 25.87 -5.47 7.79
N VAL A 198 24.57 -5.35 7.53
CA VAL A 198 23.57 -5.18 8.58
C VAL A 198 23.41 -6.48 9.36
N ARG A 199 23.81 -6.46 10.61
CA ARG A 199 23.75 -7.60 11.51
C ARG A 199 22.44 -7.61 12.29
N VAL A 200 21.71 -8.70 12.18
CA VAL A 200 20.46 -8.93 12.91
C VAL A 200 20.50 -10.29 13.62
N PRO A 201 19.91 -10.42 14.81
CA PRO A 201 19.92 -11.66 15.57
C PRO A 201 19.09 -12.75 14.90
N ALA A 202 19.31 -14.01 15.28
CA ALA A 202 18.58 -15.15 14.73
C ALA A 202 17.06 -15.02 14.82
N ASN A 203 16.56 -14.40 15.87
CA ASN A 203 15.13 -14.19 16.11
C ASN A 203 14.51 -13.06 15.25
N ALA A 204 15.31 -12.38 14.43
CA ALA A 204 14.79 -11.47 13.39
C ALA A 204 14.13 -12.24 12.23
N LEU A 205 14.42 -13.53 12.08
CA LEU A 205 13.80 -14.39 11.05
C LEU A 205 12.35 -14.72 11.46
N VAL A 206 11.43 -14.56 10.52
CA VAL A 206 10.02 -14.97 10.68
C VAL A 206 9.80 -16.30 9.96
N GLY A 207 9.21 -17.25 10.65
CA GLY A 207 9.06 -18.63 10.15
C GLY A 207 10.38 -19.34 9.99
N GLY A 208 10.47 -20.26 9.03
CA GLY A 208 11.69 -21.00 8.73
C GLY A 208 12.57 -20.33 7.67
N VAL A 209 13.85 -20.74 7.63
CA VAL A 209 14.78 -20.37 6.54
C VAL A 209 14.18 -20.83 5.22
N ASN A 210 14.24 -19.97 4.19
CA ASN A 210 13.69 -20.20 2.85
C ASN A 210 12.15 -20.27 2.76
N GLU A 211 11.42 -19.92 3.82
CA GLU A 211 9.95 -19.83 3.80
C GLU A 211 9.41 -18.43 3.46
N GLY A 212 10.26 -17.44 3.29
CA GLY A 212 9.89 -16.03 3.11
C GLY A 212 8.94 -15.80 1.93
N TRP A 213 9.09 -16.54 0.83
CA TRP A 213 8.18 -16.43 -0.31
C TRP A 213 6.74 -16.89 0.01
N LYS A 214 6.59 -17.99 0.75
CA LYS A 214 5.30 -18.49 1.23
C LYS A 214 4.63 -17.48 2.17
N ILE A 215 5.42 -16.91 3.07
CA ILE A 215 5.00 -15.90 4.04
C ILE A 215 4.53 -14.64 3.30
N ALA A 216 5.34 -14.09 2.40
CA ALA A 216 4.99 -12.91 1.61
C ALA A 216 3.70 -13.11 0.78
N LYS A 217 3.53 -14.26 0.13
CA LYS A 217 2.32 -14.55 -0.65
C LYS A 217 1.04 -14.61 0.20
N SER A 218 1.13 -14.95 1.46
CA SER A 218 -0.05 -15.01 2.33
C SER A 218 -0.68 -13.63 2.59
N LEU A 219 0.09 -12.56 2.46
CA LEU A 219 -0.40 -11.19 2.55
C LEU A 219 -1.12 -10.74 1.27
N LEU A 220 -0.64 -11.17 0.11
CA LEU A 220 -1.12 -10.70 -1.20
C LEU A 220 -2.57 -11.10 -1.54
N GLY A 221 -3.16 -12.03 -0.81
CA GLY A 221 -4.54 -12.48 -1.06
C GLY A 221 -5.59 -11.46 -0.64
N PHE A 222 -5.47 -10.90 0.55
CA PHE A 222 -6.37 -9.88 1.09
C PHE A 222 -6.17 -8.50 0.46
N GLU A 223 -4.94 -8.17 0.11
CA GLU A 223 -4.59 -6.88 -0.51
C GLU A 223 -5.34 -6.64 -1.82
N ARG A 224 -5.60 -7.70 -2.60
CA ARG A 224 -6.21 -7.58 -3.93
C ARG A 224 -7.62 -7.01 -3.92
N ILE A 225 -8.47 -7.36 -2.93
CA ILE A 225 -9.82 -6.80 -2.86
C ILE A 225 -9.79 -5.31 -2.54
N PHE A 226 -8.84 -4.87 -1.72
CA PHE A 226 -8.67 -3.44 -1.38
C PHE A 226 -8.13 -2.64 -2.56
N LEU A 227 -7.17 -3.20 -3.32
CA LEU A 227 -6.65 -2.57 -4.53
C LEU A 227 -7.70 -2.46 -5.65
N GLY A 228 -8.72 -3.32 -5.62
CA GLY A 228 -9.86 -3.29 -6.51
C GLY A 228 -11.05 -2.47 -6.00
N SER A 229 -10.95 -1.81 -4.84
CA SER A 229 -12.03 -0.99 -4.27
C SER A 229 -12.42 0.16 -5.20
N PRO A 230 -13.72 0.43 -5.41
CA PRO A 230 -14.19 1.53 -6.23
C PRO A 230 -13.95 2.92 -5.61
N ALA A 231 -13.46 3.00 -4.37
CA ALA A 231 -13.39 4.25 -3.60
C ALA A 231 -12.55 5.34 -4.28
N GLN A 232 -11.37 4.99 -4.84
CA GLN A 232 -10.53 5.97 -5.53
C GLN A 232 -11.18 6.52 -6.80
N ALA A 233 -11.80 5.66 -7.62
CA ALA A 233 -12.51 6.09 -8.81
C ALA A 233 -13.75 6.92 -8.46
N ALA A 234 -14.48 6.56 -7.39
CA ALA A 234 -15.62 7.31 -6.89
C ALA A 234 -15.21 8.70 -6.41
N GLY A 235 -14.15 8.81 -5.61
CA GLY A 235 -13.61 10.09 -5.16
C GLY A 235 -13.13 10.96 -6.33
N ALA A 236 -12.47 10.37 -7.33
CA ALA A 236 -12.06 11.10 -8.53
C ALA A 236 -13.27 11.60 -9.34
N LEU A 237 -14.34 10.81 -9.46
CA LEU A 237 -15.54 11.23 -10.16
C LEU A 237 -16.27 12.37 -9.43
N GLU A 238 -16.30 12.33 -8.11
CA GLU A 238 -16.82 13.44 -7.30
C GLU A 238 -15.96 14.70 -7.46
N HIS A 239 -14.63 14.55 -7.45
CA HIS A 239 -13.70 15.65 -7.70
C HIS A 239 -13.96 16.29 -9.08
N LEU A 240 -14.14 15.49 -10.13
CA LEU A 240 -14.49 15.92 -11.47
C LEU A 240 -15.81 16.75 -11.48
N ALA A 241 -16.85 16.24 -10.81
CA ALA A 241 -18.14 16.94 -10.73
C ALA A 241 -18.03 18.27 -9.97
N ARG A 242 -17.25 18.32 -8.88
CA ARG A 242 -17.01 19.56 -8.12
C ARG A 242 -16.24 20.58 -8.94
N LEU A 243 -15.20 20.13 -9.65
CA LEU A 243 -14.43 20.99 -10.56
C LEU A 243 -15.33 21.57 -11.65
N ALA A 244 -16.19 20.76 -12.27
CA ALA A 244 -17.12 21.22 -13.29
C ALA A 244 -18.09 22.26 -12.76
N ARG A 245 -18.66 22.08 -11.56
CA ARG A 245 -19.51 23.08 -10.91
C ARG A 245 -18.78 24.39 -10.67
N LYS A 246 -17.55 24.33 -10.13
CA LYS A 246 -16.72 25.51 -9.88
C LYS A 246 -16.45 26.30 -11.16
N LEU A 247 -16.22 25.58 -12.27
CA LEU A 247 -15.93 26.21 -13.58
C LEU A 247 -17.19 26.59 -14.37
N GLY A 248 -18.40 26.37 -13.82
CA GLY A 248 -19.67 26.61 -14.52
C GLY A 248 -19.91 25.72 -15.72
N ARG A 249 -19.26 24.57 -15.78
CA ARG A 249 -19.30 23.59 -16.89
C ARG A 249 -20.20 22.40 -16.61
N PHE A 250 -20.79 22.32 -15.41
CA PHE A 250 -21.55 21.13 -14.99
C PHE A 250 -22.79 20.91 -15.84
N ASP A 251 -23.44 21.99 -16.31
CA ASP A 251 -24.66 21.92 -17.09
C ASP A 251 -24.41 21.87 -18.62
N ASP A 252 -23.15 21.84 -19.06
CA ASP A 252 -22.81 21.65 -20.47
C ASP A 252 -23.26 20.22 -20.90
N GLU A 253 -23.96 20.12 -22.04
CA GLU A 253 -24.46 18.83 -22.54
C GLU A 253 -23.36 17.81 -22.77
N ASP A 254 -22.21 18.23 -23.33
CA ASP A 254 -21.05 17.35 -23.55
C ASP A 254 -20.48 16.86 -22.23
N PHE A 255 -20.38 17.73 -21.20
CA PHE A 255 -19.92 17.34 -19.90
C PHE A 255 -20.90 16.37 -19.23
N GLN A 256 -22.19 16.61 -19.28
CA GLN A 256 -23.20 15.72 -18.71
C GLN A 256 -23.17 14.34 -19.37
N ALA A 257 -23.02 14.28 -20.70
CA ALA A 257 -22.90 13.03 -21.44
C ALA A 257 -21.61 12.26 -21.05
N LEU A 258 -20.49 12.96 -20.86
CA LEU A 258 -19.24 12.38 -20.36
C LEU A 258 -19.42 11.87 -18.93
N TYR A 259 -19.95 12.71 -18.04
CA TYR A 259 -20.14 12.37 -16.63
C TYR A 259 -21.05 11.16 -16.46
N ALA A 260 -22.14 11.09 -17.22
CA ALA A 260 -23.06 9.96 -17.21
C ALA A 260 -22.36 8.67 -17.62
N ARG A 261 -21.52 8.68 -18.67
CA ARG A 261 -20.73 7.51 -19.07
C ARG A 261 -19.77 7.04 -17.99
N LEU A 262 -19.00 7.97 -17.40
CA LEU A 262 -18.06 7.65 -16.32
C LEU A 262 -18.78 7.12 -15.07
N HIS A 263 -19.95 7.69 -14.77
CA HIS A 263 -20.77 7.22 -13.66
C HIS A 263 -21.29 5.79 -13.91
N MET A 264 -21.75 5.47 -15.12
CA MET A 264 -22.15 4.11 -15.47
C MET A 264 -20.98 3.13 -15.36
N GLU A 265 -19.79 3.45 -15.87
CA GLU A 265 -18.59 2.62 -15.73
C GLU A 265 -18.21 2.39 -14.26
N LEU A 266 -18.40 3.43 -13.41
CA LEU A 266 -18.21 3.27 -11.96
C LEU A 266 -19.24 2.33 -11.33
N GLU A 267 -20.50 2.43 -11.70
CA GLU A 267 -21.55 1.52 -11.18
C GLU A 267 -21.34 0.09 -11.66
N ASP A 268 -20.88 -0.12 -12.90
CA ASP A 268 -20.46 -1.44 -13.39
C ASP A 268 -19.30 -1.99 -12.55
N HIS A 269 -18.29 -1.15 -12.26
CA HIS A 269 -17.17 -1.55 -11.40
C HIS A 269 -17.61 -1.85 -9.96
N LYS A 270 -18.51 -1.06 -9.39
CA LYS A 270 -19.11 -1.31 -8.06
C LYS A 270 -19.87 -2.64 -8.04
N SER A 271 -20.61 -2.94 -9.09
CA SER A 271 -21.34 -4.20 -9.21
C SER A 271 -20.38 -5.40 -9.30
N PHE A 272 -19.32 -5.24 -10.08
CA PHE A 272 -18.26 -6.24 -10.18
C PHE A 272 -17.54 -6.46 -8.85
N TYR A 273 -17.20 -5.37 -8.12
CA TYR A 273 -16.61 -5.45 -6.78
C TYR A 273 -17.52 -6.19 -5.80
N ARG A 274 -18.84 -5.91 -5.82
CA ARG A 274 -19.84 -6.58 -4.96
C ARG A 274 -19.83 -8.10 -5.14
N THR A 275 -19.58 -8.61 -6.34
CA THR A 275 -19.49 -10.06 -6.59
C THR A 275 -18.41 -10.71 -5.74
N PHE A 276 -17.22 -10.10 -5.64
CA PHE A 276 -16.13 -10.60 -4.80
C PHE A 276 -16.35 -10.31 -3.31
N ALA A 277 -16.91 -9.15 -2.98
CA ALA A 277 -17.27 -8.82 -1.61
C ALA A 277 -18.29 -9.84 -1.04
N ASP A 278 -19.23 -10.29 -1.86
CA ASP A 278 -20.20 -11.31 -1.45
C ASP A 278 -19.56 -12.70 -1.28
N GLN A 279 -18.55 -13.07 -2.08
CA GLN A 279 -17.76 -14.27 -1.83
C GLN A 279 -17.07 -14.20 -0.45
N VAL A 280 -16.43 -13.06 -0.14
CA VAL A 280 -15.81 -12.84 1.18
C VAL A 280 -16.86 -12.91 2.31
N ARG A 281 -18.04 -12.32 2.12
CA ARG A 281 -19.14 -12.37 3.11
C ARG A 281 -19.62 -13.79 3.38
N ARG A 282 -19.56 -14.66 2.37
CA ARG A 282 -19.89 -16.11 2.52
C ARG A 282 -18.73 -16.93 3.09
N GLY A 283 -17.57 -16.33 3.35
CA GLY A 283 -16.38 -17.03 3.84
C GLY A 283 -15.62 -17.80 2.75
N GLU A 284 -15.90 -17.52 1.48
CA GLU A 284 -15.23 -18.14 0.35
C GLU A 284 -13.84 -17.54 0.14
N GLN A 285 -12.91 -18.34 -0.38
CA GLN A 285 -11.60 -17.84 -0.76
C GLN A 285 -11.65 -17.20 -2.14
N LEU A 286 -11.03 -16.02 -2.27
CA LEU A 286 -10.94 -15.32 -3.55
C LEU A 286 -10.00 -16.04 -4.50
N GLY A 287 -10.47 -16.29 -5.71
CA GLY A 287 -9.72 -16.90 -6.79
C GLY A 287 -8.75 -15.92 -7.49
N PRO A 288 -8.01 -16.40 -8.52
CA PRO A 288 -7.11 -15.56 -9.32
C PRO A 288 -7.85 -14.50 -10.15
N ASP A 289 -9.13 -14.68 -10.40
CA ASP A 289 -10.05 -13.78 -11.10
C ASP A 289 -10.23 -12.43 -10.41
N ILE A 290 -9.98 -12.33 -9.10
CA ILE A 290 -9.90 -11.06 -8.36
C ILE A 290 -8.93 -10.05 -9.02
N SER A 291 -7.94 -10.54 -9.77
CA SER A 291 -6.99 -9.69 -10.52
C SER A 291 -7.67 -8.76 -11.52
N MET A 292 -8.86 -9.12 -12.01
CA MET A 292 -9.63 -8.28 -12.93
C MET A 292 -10.16 -7.01 -12.27
N LEU A 293 -10.47 -7.05 -10.96
CA LEU A 293 -10.88 -5.85 -10.22
C LEU A 293 -9.80 -4.78 -10.24
N LYS A 294 -8.55 -5.16 -9.95
CA LYS A 294 -7.43 -4.22 -9.92
C LYS A 294 -7.15 -3.62 -11.29
N ILE A 295 -7.25 -4.41 -12.36
CA ILE A 295 -7.10 -3.93 -13.74
C ILE A 295 -8.16 -2.88 -14.05
N ASN A 296 -9.43 -3.19 -13.78
CA ASN A 296 -10.55 -2.31 -14.06
C ASN A 296 -10.50 -1.03 -13.22
N GLN A 297 -10.26 -1.17 -11.91
CA GLN A 297 -10.11 -0.03 -10.99
C GLN A 297 -9.02 0.94 -11.45
N SER A 298 -7.82 0.43 -11.77
CA SER A 298 -6.71 1.27 -12.20
C SER A 298 -7.02 2.01 -13.50
N ALA A 299 -7.63 1.34 -14.48
CA ALA A 299 -7.99 1.92 -15.76
C ALA A 299 -9.07 3.02 -15.61
N LEU A 300 -10.12 2.73 -14.82
CA LEU A 300 -11.20 3.69 -14.58
C LEU A 300 -10.72 4.92 -13.81
N TYR A 301 -9.92 4.70 -12.75
CA TYR A 301 -9.37 5.80 -11.96
C TYR A 301 -8.49 6.73 -12.81
N GLN A 302 -7.58 6.18 -13.61
CA GLN A 302 -6.76 6.96 -14.52
C GLN A 302 -7.60 7.70 -15.57
N LYS A 303 -8.58 7.04 -16.17
CA LYS A 303 -9.49 7.65 -17.13
C LYS A 303 -10.23 8.85 -16.57
N ILE A 304 -10.77 8.74 -15.34
CA ILE A 304 -11.49 9.86 -14.69
C ILE A 304 -10.52 11.01 -14.43
N THR A 305 -9.29 10.71 -13.95
CA THR A 305 -8.32 11.76 -13.64
C THR A 305 -7.75 12.44 -14.89
N ASP A 306 -7.71 11.77 -16.05
CA ASP A 306 -7.38 12.39 -17.33
C ASP A 306 -8.41 13.49 -17.65
N HIS A 307 -9.71 13.21 -17.48
CA HIS A 307 -10.77 14.22 -17.68
C HIS A 307 -10.75 15.35 -16.65
N ILE A 308 -10.22 15.11 -15.43
CA ILE A 308 -10.00 16.19 -14.45
C ILE A 308 -8.98 17.20 -14.99
N VAL A 309 -7.85 16.70 -15.53
CA VAL A 309 -6.81 17.55 -16.11
C VAL A 309 -7.31 18.30 -17.34
N ASP A 310 -8.01 17.61 -18.24
CA ASP A 310 -8.59 18.23 -19.44
C ASP A 310 -9.56 19.35 -19.07
N LEU A 311 -10.42 19.13 -18.07
CA LEU A 311 -11.39 20.13 -17.60
C LEU A 311 -10.73 21.30 -16.88
N ALA A 312 -9.66 21.06 -16.11
CA ALA A 312 -8.94 22.06 -15.35
C ALA A 312 -8.19 23.05 -16.25
N GLY A 313 -7.82 22.65 -17.48
CA GLY A 313 -7.11 23.50 -18.43
C GLY A 313 -5.79 24.02 -17.85
N GLU A 314 -5.58 25.33 -17.84
CA GLU A 314 -4.36 25.96 -17.32
C GLU A 314 -4.12 25.66 -15.82
N ASN A 315 -5.19 25.47 -15.05
CA ASN A 315 -5.09 25.10 -13.63
C ASN A 315 -4.53 23.69 -13.39
N ALA A 316 -4.48 22.84 -14.41
CA ALA A 316 -3.90 21.51 -14.32
C ALA A 316 -2.38 21.52 -14.11
N ALA A 317 -1.69 22.64 -14.35
CA ALA A 317 -0.26 22.79 -14.09
C ALA A 317 0.06 23.15 -12.62
N LEU A 318 -0.94 23.43 -11.79
CA LEU A 318 -0.77 23.84 -10.41
C LEU A 318 -0.76 22.61 -9.49
N PHE A 319 0.30 22.46 -8.69
CA PHE A 319 0.33 21.46 -7.62
C PHE A 319 -0.48 21.88 -6.40
N ASP A 320 -0.55 23.20 -6.15
CA ASP A 320 -1.37 23.74 -5.09
C ASP A 320 -2.87 23.58 -5.41
N PRO A 321 -3.71 23.54 -4.38
CA PRO A 321 -5.16 23.61 -4.58
C PRO A 321 -5.58 24.83 -5.40
N LEU A 322 -6.73 24.73 -6.05
CA LEU A 322 -7.26 25.87 -6.79
C LEU A 322 -7.49 27.07 -5.85
N PRO A 323 -7.27 28.32 -6.32
CA PRO A 323 -7.67 29.49 -5.58
C PRO A 323 -9.15 29.37 -5.17
N ASP A 324 -9.47 29.76 -3.95
CA ASP A 324 -10.82 29.73 -3.37
C ASP A 324 -11.45 28.33 -3.15
N ASP A 325 -10.73 27.23 -3.42
CA ASP A 325 -11.18 25.88 -3.06
C ASP A 325 -10.01 24.93 -2.80
N THR A 326 -9.59 24.88 -1.55
CA THR A 326 -8.48 24.03 -1.10
C THR A 326 -8.72 22.52 -1.21
N SER A 327 -9.91 22.12 -1.64
CA SER A 327 -10.28 20.71 -1.83
C SER A 327 -10.18 20.27 -3.30
N LEU A 328 -9.84 21.18 -4.23
CA LEU A 328 -9.64 20.89 -5.65
C LEU A 328 -8.17 21.05 -6.03
N TYR A 329 -7.51 19.93 -6.34
CA TYR A 329 -6.09 19.84 -6.71
C TYR A 329 -5.89 18.91 -7.92
N PRO A 330 -6.27 19.39 -9.14
CA PRO A 330 -6.32 18.57 -10.36
C PRO A 330 -5.03 17.84 -10.69
N ALA A 331 -3.87 18.53 -10.62
CA ALA A 331 -2.58 17.96 -10.94
C ALA A 331 -2.21 16.83 -9.98
N SER A 332 -2.40 17.03 -8.67
CA SER A 332 -2.06 16.03 -7.66
C SER A 332 -2.90 14.74 -7.82
N VAL A 333 -4.21 14.87 -8.00
CA VAL A 333 -5.11 13.71 -8.20
C VAL A 333 -4.72 12.93 -9.45
N PHE A 334 -4.37 13.61 -10.54
CA PHE A 334 -3.91 12.99 -11.78
C PHE A 334 -2.60 12.22 -11.55
N ILE A 335 -1.61 12.85 -10.92
CA ILE A 335 -0.30 12.22 -10.67
C ILE A 335 -0.44 11.01 -9.75
N GLN A 336 -1.22 11.12 -8.68
CA GLN A 336 -1.47 10.03 -7.74
C GLN A 336 -2.19 8.83 -8.37
N ALA A 337 -2.91 9.03 -9.47
CA ALA A 337 -3.55 7.93 -10.20
C ALA A 337 -2.54 7.10 -11.03
N ARG A 338 -1.42 7.67 -11.46
CA ARG A 338 -0.47 7.00 -12.40
C ARG A 338 0.12 5.71 -11.84
N PRO A 339 0.62 5.63 -10.60
CA PRO A 339 1.20 4.39 -10.09
C PRO A 339 0.15 3.29 -9.82
N SER A 340 -1.15 3.58 -9.87
CA SER A 340 -2.20 2.58 -9.63
C SER A 340 -2.14 1.38 -10.59
N SER A 341 -1.66 1.55 -11.82
CA SER A 341 -1.44 0.46 -12.78
C SER A 341 -0.13 -0.31 -12.56
N ILE A 342 0.72 0.14 -11.62
CA ILE A 342 2.08 -0.39 -11.39
C ILE A 342 2.16 -1.14 -10.05
N TYR A 343 1.82 -0.50 -8.93
CA TYR A 343 1.92 -1.10 -7.61
C TYR A 343 0.94 -2.27 -7.40
N GLY A 344 1.19 -3.11 -6.40
CA GLY A 344 0.33 -4.26 -6.10
C GLY A 344 0.28 -5.31 -7.22
N GLY A 345 1.35 -5.40 -8.02
CA GLY A 345 1.45 -6.14 -9.27
C GLY A 345 0.91 -5.34 -10.46
N SER A 346 1.77 -5.09 -11.45
CA SER A 346 1.40 -4.27 -12.61
C SER A 346 0.20 -4.84 -13.37
N SER A 347 -0.45 -4.00 -14.16
CA SER A 347 -1.60 -4.42 -14.99
C SER A 347 -1.23 -5.59 -15.91
N GLU A 348 0.03 -5.69 -16.37
CA GLU A 348 0.54 -6.81 -17.17
C GLU A 348 0.64 -8.09 -16.33
N ILE A 349 1.15 -7.98 -15.09
CA ILE A 349 1.21 -9.12 -14.16
C ILE A 349 -0.20 -9.62 -13.83
N GLN A 350 -1.15 -8.72 -13.56
CA GLN A 350 -2.54 -9.09 -13.30
C GLN A 350 -3.15 -9.78 -14.53
N ARG A 351 -2.94 -9.27 -15.75
CA ARG A 351 -3.37 -9.93 -16.99
C ARG A 351 -2.74 -11.30 -17.17
N ASN A 352 -1.44 -11.46 -16.86
CA ASN A 352 -0.77 -12.75 -16.91
C ASN A 352 -1.37 -13.76 -15.91
N ILE A 353 -1.77 -13.30 -14.72
CA ILE A 353 -2.46 -14.16 -13.74
C ILE A 353 -3.80 -14.63 -14.32
N VAL A 354 -4.62 -13.72 -14.84
CA VAL A 354 -5.91 -14.05 -15.46
C VAL A 354 -5.70 -15.02 -16.64
N ALA A 355 -4.79 -14.73 -17.54
CA ALA A 355 -4.53 -15.56 -18.70
C ALA A 355 -4.11 -16.99 -18.32
N LYS A 356 -3.20 -17.15 -17.36
CA LYS A 356 -2.69 -18.46 -16.93
C LYS A 356 -3.64 -19.22 -16.03
N GLN A 357 -4.24 -18.55 -15.03
CA GLN A 357 -4.94 -19.24 -13.94
C GLN A 357 -6.46 -19.24 -14.10
N VAL A 358 -7.01 -18.29 -14.87
CA VAL A 358 -8.46 -18.23 -15.15
C VAL A 358 -8.76 -18.82 -16.53
N LEU A 359 -8.01 -18.41 -17.56
CA LEU A 359 -8.25 -18.82 -18.93
C LEU A 359 -7.48 -20.08 -19.36
N GLY A 360 -6.53 -20.56 -18.54
CA GLY A 360 -5.72 -21.74 -18.84
C GLY A 360 -4.76 -21.58 -20.03
N LEU A 361 -4.46 -20.33 -20.43
CA LEU A 361 -3.58 -20.07 -21.56
C LEU A 361 -2.12 -20.36 -21.19
N SER A 362 -1.44 -21.15 -22.01
CA SER A 362 0.01 -21.38 -21.87
C SER A 362 0.78 -20.35 -22.68
N PHE A 363 1.69 -19.62 -22.05
CA PHE A 363 2.68 -18.83 -22.75
C PHE A 363 3.95 -19.69 -22.93
N LYS A 364 4.41 -19.85 -24.16
CA LYS A 364 5.79 -20.29 -24.39
C LYS A 364 6.69 -19.14 -23.91
N THR A 365 7.40 -19.34 -22.82
CA THR A 365 8.47 -18.43 -22.34
C THR A 365 9.70 -18.62 -23.18
#